data_31dcebaefb7d4ac9c0203680a722037f
#
_entry.id   31dcebaefb7d4ac9c0203680a722037f
#
_cell.length_a   1.000
_cell.length_b   1.000
_cell.length_c   1.000
_cell.angle_alpha   90.00
_cell.angle_beta   90.00
_cell.angle_gamma   90.00
#
_symmetry.space_group_name_H-M   'P 1'
#
loop_
_entity.id
_entity.type
_entity.pdbx_description
1 polymer ?
#
loop_
_entity_poly.entity_id
_entity_poly.type
_entity_poly.pdbx_seq_one_letter_code
_entity_poly.pdbx_strand_id
1 'polypeptide(L)'
;MKNNYRIVFMGTPDFCLPALSAMVEHGYTPVAAYTQPDKINGRGKKINYSPVKTFAMSHDIPIHQPLSFKDPSEVETLKALKPDLLVVIAYGRILPKAVLDIPTYGAINVHASLLPKYRGAAPIQRVIIDGEKKTGVTIMQLDQGMDTGNIVETVEMDIPLHMTAGELFDALGEMGAKALISVLDDLPEKLARSTPQDHEKATYAEKVTKEMGRIDWTKDAKTLDALIRGMYPNPGTYTFFRGKRVKIHRAEVSDGESKEAPGTIISTKDSLTIACGRGALTISSLQPENHKKMAAGDFVNGYQVKVNDTFDC
;
A
#
# COMPACT_ATOMS: atom_id res chain seq x y z
N MET A 1 1.93 -18.59 -30.14
CA MET A 1 1.58 -17.20 -30.56
C MET A 1 0.98 -16.52 -29.33
N LYS A 2 1.48 -15.33 -28.94
CA LYS A 2 0.88 -14.58 -27.81
C LYS A 2 -0.55 -14.21 -28.19
N ASN A 3 -1.48 -14.39 -27.26
CA ASN A 3 -2.86 -14.01 -27.45
C ASN A 3 -2.95 -12.47 -27.49
N ASN A 4 -3.56 -11.92 -28.52
CA ASN A 4 -3.68 -10.48 -28.74
C ASN A 4 -4.95 -9.94 -28.05
N TYR A 5 -5.00 -10.02 -26.71
CA TYR A 5 -6.14 -9.53 -25.94
C TYR A 5 -6.23 -8.00 -26.03
N ARG A 6 -7.42 -7.50 -26.21
CA ARG A 6 -7.73 -6.07 -26.05
C ARG A 6 -7.90 -5.76 -24.54
N ILE A 7 -6.83 -5.34 -23.91
CA ILE A 7 -6.82 -5.10 -22.47
C ILE A 7 -7.06 -3.61 -22.20
N VAL A 8 -7.97 -3.29 -21.30
CA VAL A 8 -8.08 -1.96 -20.69
C VAL A 8 -7.47 -2.03 -19.30
N PHE A 9 -6.52 -1.14 -19.03
CA PHE A 9 -5.88 -1.04 -17.74
C PHE A 9 -6.57 0.04 -16.89
N MET A 10 -6.87 -0.25 -15.62
CA MET A 10 -7.48 0.69 -14.68
C MET A 10 -6.62 0.80 -13.41
N GLY A 11 -5.98 1.95 -13.20
CA GLY A 11 -5.10 2.14 -12.06
C GLY A 11 -4.77 3.60 -11.80
N THR A 12 -4.15 3.91 -10.64
CA THR A 12 -3.85 5.31 -10.29
C THR A 12 -2.47 5.50 -9.69
N PRO A 13 -2.07 4.85 -8.55
CA PRO A 13 -0.82 5.13 -7.84
C PRO A 13 0.39 4.41 -8.44
N ASP A 14 1.56 4.70 -7.89
CA ASP A 14 2.84 4.09 -8.27
C ASP A 14 2.82 2.55 -8.20
N PHE A 15 2.03 1.96 -7.30
CA PHE A 15 1.85 0.51 -7.20
C PHE A 15 1.44 -0.17 -8.52
N CYS A 16 0.82 0.59 -9.43
CA CYS A 16 0.40 0.09 -10.73
C CYS A 16 1.57 -0.04 -11.73
N LEU A 17 2.64 0.72 -11.55
CA LEU A 17 3.66 0.90 -12.59
C LEU A 17 4.44 -0.37 -12.92
N PRO A 18 4.89 -1.19 -11.95
CA PRO A 18 5.56 -2.45 -12.28
C PRO A 18 4.71 -3.36 -13.17
N ALA A 19 3.42 -3.50 -12.86
CA ALA A 19 2.51 -4.33 -13.63
C ALA A 19 2.26 -3.75 -15.04
N LEU A 20 2.03 -2.43 -15.14
CA LEU A 20 1.78 -1.76 -16.41
C LEU A 20 3.04 -1.80 -17.31
N SER A 21 4.24 -1.62 -16.76
CA SER A 21 5.51 -1.75 -17.47
C SER A 21 5.69 -3.19 -17.98
N ALA A 22 5.54 -4.18 -17.11
CA ALA A 22 5.65 -5.58 -17.48
C ALA A 22 4.65 -5.96 -18.59
N MET A 23 3.42 -5.45 -18.56
CA MET A 23 2.45 -5.69 -19.63
C MET A 23 2.97 -5.17 -20.98
N VAL A 24 3.48 -3.94 -21.04
CA VAL A 24 4.04 -3.35 -22.27
C VAL A 24 5.25 -4.14 -22.76
N GLU A 25 6.20 -4.43 -21.89
CA GLU A 25 7.42 -5.19 -22.17
C GLU A 25 7.13 -6.60 -22.71
N HIS A 26 6.06 -7.24 -22.21
CA HIS A 26 5.65 -8.57 -22.65
C HIS A 26 4.66 -8.56 -23.84
N GLY A 27 4.40 -7.38 -24.43
CA GLY A 27 3.54 -7.25 -25.61
C GLY A 27 2.03 -7.28 -25.31
N TYR A 28 1.63 -7.02 -24.05
CA TYR A 28 0.23 -6.83 -23.61
C TYR A 28 -0.10 -5.35 -23.46
N THR A 29 0.33 -4.50 -24.41
CA THR A 29 0.08 -3.06 -24.35
C THR A 29 -1.43 -2.79 -24.25
N PRO A 30 -1.91 -2.07 -23.21
CA PRO A 30 -3.32 -1.77 -23.08
C PRO A 30 -3.84 -0.90 -24.23
N VAL A 31 -5.06 -1.17 -24.71
CA VAL A 31 -5.74 -0.33 -25.72
C VAL A 31 -6.18 1.02 -25.14
N ALA A 32 -6.31 1.11 -23.81
CA ALA A 32 -6.53 2.35 -23.08
C ALA A 32 -6.16 2.19 -21.59
N ALA A 33 -5.81 3.29 -20.94
CA ALA A 33 -5.57 3.39 -19.51
C ALA A 33 -6.63 4.29 -18.85
N TYR A 34 -7.30 3.78 -17.84
CA TYR A 34 -8.24 4.52 -17.01
C TYR A 34 -7.57 4.88 -15.68
N THR A 35 -7.62 6.15 -15.31
CA THR A 35 -7.04 6.63 -14.04
C THR A 35 -7.92 7.69 -13.41
N GLN A 36 -7.68 7.99 -12.13
CA GLN A 36 -8.41 9.05 -11.44
C GLN A 36 -8.14 10.42 -12.10
N PRO A 37 -9.12 11.33 -12.08
CA PRO A 37 -8.94 12.70 -12.55
C PRO A 37 -7.75 13.42 -11.92
N ASP A 38 -7.14 14.32 -12.66
CA ASP A 38 -6.02 15.12 -12.19
C ASP A 38 -6.39 15.92 -10.95
N LYS A 39 -5.46 16.01 -10.02
CA LYS A 39 -5.63 16.79 -8.80
C LYS A 39 -4.80 18.06 -8.85
N ILE A 40 -5.44 19.18 -8.52
CA ILE A 40 -4.74 20.46 -8.34
C ILE A 40 -4.19 20.46 -6.92
N ASN A 41 -2.86 20.44 -6.77
CA ASN A 41 -2.19 20.42 -5.47
C ASN A 41 -1.34 21.67 -5.23
N GLY A 42 -1.33 22.11 -3.94
CA GLY A 42 -0.42 23.13 -3.43
C GLY A 42 -0.76 24.58 -3.75
N ARG A 43 0.00 25.52 -3.16
CA ARG A 43 -0.16 26.97 -3.27
C ARG A 43 0.03 27.51 -4.69
N GLY A 44 0.62 26.73 -5.61
CA GLY A 44 0.89 27.10 -7.00
C GLY A 44 -0.11 26.57 -8.02
N LYS A 45 -1.22 25.92 -7.63
CA LYS A 45 -2.23 25.31 -8.53
C LYS A 45 -1.62 24.38 -9.59
N LYS A 46 -0.49 23.73 -9.29
CA LYS A 46 0.17 22.83 -10.23
C LYS A 46 -0.68 21.56 -10.41
N ILE A 47 -0.97 21.22 -11.65
CA ILE A 47 -1.68 19.98 -11.98
C ILE A 47 -0.72 18.82 -11.76
N ASN A 48 -1.09 17.87 -10.89
CA ASN A 48 -0.36 16.63 -10.70
C ASN A 48 -1.09 15.50 -11.41
N TYR A 49 -0.43 14.94 -12.41
CA TYR A 49 -0.87 13.74 -13.10
C TYR A 49 -0.68 12.52 -12.20
N SER A 50 -1.56 11.53 -12.36
CA SER A 50 -1.33 10.24 -11.72
C SER A 50 -0.10 9.55 -12.32
N PRO A 51 0.61 8.69 -11.58
CA PRO A 51 1.69 7.87 -12.13
C PRO A 51 1.27 7.09 -13.37
N VAL A 52 0.10 6.47 -13.37
CA VAL A 52 -0.45 5.76 -14.53
C VAL A 52 -0.66 6.68 -15.72
N LYS A 53 -1.17 7.91 -15.51
CA LYS A 53 -1.32 8.89 -16.60
C LYS A 53 0.03 9.26 -17.22
N THR A 54 1.02 9.55 -16.36
CA THR A 54 2.37 9.90 -16.81
C THR A 54 2.99 8.76 -17.63
N PHE A 55 2.85 7.52 -17.17
CA PHE A 55 3.31 6.35 -17.91
C PHE A 55 2.59 6.17 -19.24
N ALA A 56 1.26 6.26 -19.24
CA ALA A 56 0.44 6.10 -20.44
C ALA A 56 0.79 7.13 -21.52
N MET A 57 1.02 8.40 -21.12
CA MET A 57 1.49 9.45 -22.03
C MET A 57 2.84 9.14 -22.67
N SER A 58 3.78 8.55 -21.94
CA SER A 58 5.11 8.21 -22.47
C SER A 58 5.12 6.98 -23.38
N HIS A 59 4.02 6.23 -23.43
CA HIS A 59 3.87 5.02 -24.24
C HIS A 59 2.71 5.11 -25.27
N ASP A 60 2.22 6.33 -25.54
CA ASP A 60 1.13 6.60 -26.48
C ASP A 60 -0.14 5.78 -26.22
N ILE A 61 -0.41 5.42 -24.95
CA ILE A 61 -1.61 4.72 -24.54
C ILE A 61 -2.74 5.75 -24.33
N PRO A 62 -3.91 5.60 -24.98
CA PRO A 62 -5.07 6.48 -24.78
C PRO A 62 -5.50 6.52 -23.30
N ILE A 63 -5.82 7.73 -22.80
CA ILE A 63 -6.13 7.96 -21.37
C ILE A 63 -7.57 8.38 -21.20
N HIS A 64 -8.26 7.74 -20.26
CA HIS A 64 -9.61 8.09 -19.82
C HIS A 64 -9.62 8.40 -18.32
N GLN A 65 -10.30 9.50 -17.96
CA GLN A 65 -10.39 9.98 -16.58
C GLN A 65 -11.85 10.27 -16.17
N PRO A 66 -12.75 9.24 -16.22
CA PRO A 66 -14.16 9.43 -15.90
C PRO A 66 -14.33 9.90 -14.44
N LEU A 67 -15.26 10.82 -14.21
CA LEU A 67 -15.64 11.20 -12.86
C LEU A 67 -16.42 10.09 -12.16
N SER A 68 -17.22 9.34 -12.92
CA SER A 68 -18.02 8.23 -12.40
C SER A 68 -18.56 7.40 -13.53
N PHE A 69 -18.60 6.07 -13.38
CA PHE A 69 -19.35 5.17 -14.26
C PHE A 69 -20.88 5.15 -14.01
N LYS A 70 -21.39 6.06 -13.17
CA LYS A 70 -22.84 6.34 -13.10
C LYS A 70 -23.33 7.09 -14.33
N ASP A 71 -22.43 7.75 -15.05
CA ASP A 71 -22.70 8.37 -16.35
C ASP A 71 -22.72 7.28 -17.42
N PRO A 72 -23.87 7.04 -18.11
CA PRO A 72 -23.97 6.04 -19.16
C PRO A 72 -22.99 6.26 -20.32
N SER A 73 -22.63 7.51 -20.62
CA SER A 73 -21.70 7.83 -21.70
C SER A 73 -20.30 7.26 -21.46
N GLU A 74 -19.85 7.17 -20.20
CA GLU A 74 -18.58 6.57 -19.84
C GLU A 74 -18.59 5.04 -20.00
N VAL A 75 -19.73 4.42 -19.76
CA VAL A 75 -19.95 2.98 -20.00
C VAL A 75 -19.91 2.70 -21.50
N GLU A 76 -20.58 3.51 -22.31
CA GLU A 76 -20.56 3.37 -23.79
C GLU A 76 -19.16 3.63 -24.35
N THR A 77 -18.42 4.59 -23.82
CA THR A 77 -17.02 4.82 -24.17
C THR A 77 -16.16 3.57 -23.93
N LEU A 78 -16.33 2.92 -22.79
CA LEU A 78 -15.60 1.68 -22.47
C LEU A 78 -16.03 0.53 -23.40
N LYS A 79 -17.33 0.38 -23.68
CA LYS A 79 -17.85 -0.63 -24.65
C LYS A 79 -17.28 -0.44 -26.05
N ALA A 80 -17.13 0.82 -26.49
CA ALA A 80 -16.58 1.14 -27.82
C ALA A 80 -15.13 0.66 -27.98
N LEU A 81 -14.38 0.53 -26.89
CA LEU A 81 -13.02 -0.05 -26.89
C LEU A 81 -13.03 -1.56 -27.12
N LYS A 82 -14.17 -2.25 -26.97
CA LYS A 82 -14.33 -3.69 -27.11
C LYS A 82 -13.26 -4.48 -26.32
N PRO A 83 -13.15 -4.27 -25.02
CA PRO A 83 -12.13 -4.95 -24.23
C PRO A 83 -12.44 -6.44 -24.09
N ASP A 84 -11.40 -7.28 -24.19
CA ASP A 84 -11.47 -8.69 -23.82
C ASP A 84 -11.31 -8.88 -22.32
N LEU A 85 -10.52 -8.00 -21.68
CA LEU A 85 -10.20 -8.06 -20.26
C LEU A 85 -10.03 -6.66 -19.66
N LEU A 86 -10.48 -6.46 -18.42
CA LEU A 86 -10.05 -5.35 -17.59
C LEU A 86 -8.96 -5.82 -16.61
N VAL A 87 -7.85 -5.12 -16.56
CA VAL A 87 -6.83 -5.28 -15.51
C VAL A 87 -6.95 -4.09 -14.57
N VAL A 88 -7.33 -4.34 -13.33
CA VAL A 88 -7.60 -3.30 -12.33
C VAL A 88 -6.58 -3.39 -11.21
N ILE A 89 -5.88 -2.30 -10.92
CA ILE A 89 -4.89 -2.25 -9.84
C ILE A 89 -5.03 -0.92 -9.12
N ALA A 90 -5.44 -0.93 -7.86
CA ALA A 90 -5.56 0.29 -7.03
C ALA A 90 -6.23 1.47 -7.77
N TYR A 91 -7.27 1.21 -8.54
CA TYR A 91 -7.99 2.24 -9.32
C TYR A 91 -8.70 3.25 -8.41
N GLY A 92 -9.10 2.81 -7.21
CA GLY A 92 -9.69 3.67 -6.19
C GLY A 92 -11.16 4.01 -6.42
N ARG A 93 -11.86 3.23 -7.24
CA ARG A 93 -13.31 3.31 -7.46
C ARG A 93 -13.91 1.92 -7.57
N ILE A 94 -15.13 1.78 -7.07
CA ILE A 94 -15.94 0.57 -7.27
C ILE A 94 -16.44 0.59 -8.71
N LEU A 95 -16.27 -0.54 -9.41
CA LEU A 95 -16.78 -0.75 -10.76
C LEU A 95 -18.20 -1.33 -10.68
N PRO A 96 -19.20 -0.68 -11.28
CA PRO A 96 -20.55 -1.21 -11.30
C PRO A 96 -20.64 -2.45 -12.20
N LYS A 97 -21.65 -3.28 -11.97
CA LYS A 97 -21.92 -4.50 -12.77
C LYS A 97 -21.93 -4.22 -14.28
N ALA A 98 -22.52 -3.10 -14.70
CA ALA A 98 -22.55 -2.69 -16.11
C ALA A 98 -21.16 -2.51 -16.74
N VAL A 99 -20.12 -2.24 -15.96
CA VAL A 99 -18.73 -2.17 -16.41
C VAL A 99 -18.07 -3.55 -16.38
N LEU A 100 -18.30 -4.32 -15.30
CA LEU A 100 -17.70 -5.65 -15.12
C LEU A 100 -18.19 -6.66 -16.17
N ASP A 101 -19.40 -6.48 -16.70
CA ASP A 101 -20.01 -7.37 -17.72
C ASP A 101 -19.58 -7.04 -19.17
N ILE A 102 -18.79 -5.96 -19.40
CA ILE A 102 -18.41 -5.58 -20.77
C ILE A 102 -17.36 -6.53 -21.36
N PRO A 103 -16.25 -6.86 -20.69
CA PRO A 103 -15.19 -7.65 -21.28
C PRO A 103 -15.51 -9.15 -21.31
N THR A 104 -15.07 -9.83 -22.35
CA THR A 104 -15.30 -11.26 -22.56
C THR A 104 -14.77 -12.14 -21.42
N TYR A 105 -13.58 -11.78 -20.89
CA TYR A 105 -12.92 -12.48 -19.77
C TYR A 105 -13.15 -11.81 -18.42
N GLY A 106 -14.06 -10.81 -18.36
CA GLY A 106 -14.34 -10.09 -17.14
C GLY A 106 -13.21 -9.14 -16.72
N ALA A 107 -13.08 -8.98 -15.42
CA ALA A 107 -12.06 -8.11 -14.83
C ALA A 107 -11.23 -8.87 -13.80
N ILE A 108 -9.91 -8.65 -13.78
CA ILE A 108 -9.01 -9.18 -12.78
C ILE A 108 -8.36 -8.04 -12.00
N ASN A 109 -8.04 -8.31 -10.72
CA ASN A 109 -7.37 -7.38 -9.84
C ASN A 109 -6.07 -8.00 -9.32
N VAL A 110 -5.03 -7.16 -9.18
CA VAL A 110 -3.80 -7.49 -8.44
C VAL A 110 -3.97 -6.95 -7.02
N HIS A 111 -4.28 -7.84 -6.09
CA HIS A 111 -4.48 -7.48 -4.69
C HIS A 111 -3.25 -7.81 -3.84
N ALA A 112 -2.80 -6.84 -3.04
CA ALA A 112 -1.56 -6.93 -2.27
C ALA A 112 -1.72 -7.65 -0.94
N SER A 113 -2.37 -8.82 -0.93
CA SER A 113 -2.46 -9.71 0.22
C SER A 113 -2.72 -11.16 -0.22
N LEU A 114 -2.64 -12.09 0.74
CA LEU A 114 -3.08 -13.48 0.59
C LEU A 114 -4.57 -13.56 0.91
N LEU A 115 -5.43 -13.37 -0.10
CA LEU A 115 -6.88 -13.49 0.09
C LEU A 115 -7.26 -14.91 0.56
N PRO A 116 -8.29 -15.02 1.42
CA PRO A 116 -9.30 -14.02 1.80
C PRO A 116 -8.90 -13.07 2.93
N LYS A 117 -7.66 -13.13 3.44
CA LYS A 117 -7.18 -12.19 4.45
C LYS A 117 -6.87 -10.82 3.85
N TYR A 118 -7.08 -9.77 4.66
CA TYR A 118 -6.74 -8.38 4.32
C TYR A 118 -7.46 -7.84 3.08
N ARG A 119 -8.75 -8.14 2.90
CA ARG A 119 -9.61 -7.44 1.94
C ARG A 119 -9.66 -5.95 2.26
N GLY A 120 -9.67 -5.08 1.25
CA GLY A 120 -9.88 -3.65 1.43
C GLY A 120 -8.69 -2.77 1.08
N ALA A 121 -8.60 -1.59 1.72
CA ALA A 121 -7.85 -0.46 1.19
C ALA A 121 -6.36 -0.40 1.57
N ALA A 122 -5.93 -1.10 2.63
CA ALA A 122 -4.57 -0.95 3.18
C ALA A 122 -3.91 -2.29 3.60
N PRO A 123 -3.95 -3.34 2.76
CA PRO A 123 -3.41 -4.65 3.10
C PRO A 123 -1.91 -4.60 3.45
N ILE A 124 -1.12 -3.81 2.71
CA ILE A 124 0.33 -3.69 2.86
C ILE A 124 0.72 -3.13 4.23
N GLN A 125 0.02 -2.07 4.69
CA GLN A 125 0.29 -1.48 6.00
C GLN A 125 -0.19 -2.40 7.12
N ARG A 126 -1.42 -2.93 6.99
CA ARG A 126 -2.05 -3.74 8.02
C ARG A 126 -1.29 -5.02 8.32
N VAL A 127 -0.83 -5.72 7.31
CA VAL A 127 -0.08 -6.97 7.50
C VAL A 127 1.18 -6.77 8.35
N ILE A 128 1.87 -5.62 8.23
CA ILE A 128 3.04 -5.28 9.04
C ILE A 128 2.61 -4.84 10.44
N ILE A 129 1.59 -3.97 10.56
CA ILE A 129 1.07 -3.48 11.84
C ILE A 129 0.60 -4.64 12.71
N ASP A 130 -0.02 -5.65 12.11
CA ASP A 130 -0.52 -6.84 12.79
C ASP A 130 0.60 -7.84 13.14
N GLY A 131 1.84 -7.59 12.67
CA GLY A 131 3.01 -8.42 12.99
C GLY A 131 3.04 -9.76 12.27
N GLU A 132 2.34 -9.89 11.14
CA GLU A 132 2.36 -11.09 10.31
C GLU A 132 3.77 -11.33 9.75
N LYS A 133 4.12 -12.61 9.59
CA LYS A 133 5.42 -13.03 9.07
C LYS A 133 5.41 -13.33 7.58
N LYS A 134 4.22 -13.49 7.00
CA LYS A 134 4.02 -13.81 5.59
C LYS A 134 2.96 -12.91 4.99
N THR A 135 3.14 -12.61 3.74
CA THR A 135 2.16 -11.92 2.89
C THR A 135 2.32 -12.38 1.44
N GLY A 136 1.72 -11.70 0.51
CA GLY A 136 1.86 -12.00 -0.91
C GLY A 136 0.94 -11.18 -1.77
N VAL A 137 0.74 -11.65 -2.98
CA VAL A 137 -0.16 -11.07 -3.97
C VAL A 137 -1.17 -12.12 -4.40
N THR A 138 -2.41 -11.71 -4.56
CA THR A 138 -3.47 -12.52 -5.15
C THR A 138 -3.97 -11.86 -6.43
N ILE A 139 -3.91 -12.59 -7.55
CA ILE A 139 -4.68 -12.23 -8.74
C ILE A 139 -6.08 -12.81 -8.55
N MET A 140 -7.10 -11.97 -8.59
CA MET A 140 -8.48 -12.37 -8.38
C MET A 140 -9.40 -11.82 -9.46
N GLN A 141 -10.50 -12.51 -9.72
CA GLN A 141 -11.59 -11.94 -10.52
C GLN A 141 -12.32 -10.87 -9.72
N LEU A 142 -12.75 -9.80 -10.38
CA LEU A 142 -13.59 -8.80 -9.73
C LEU A 142 -15.06 -9.18 -9.82
N ASP A 143 -15.75 -9.04 -8.69
CA ASP A 143 -17.18 -9.10 -8.57
C ASP A 143 -17.75 -7.78 -7.98
N GLN A 144 -19.01 -7.79 -7.53
CA GLN A 144 -19.62 -6.61 -6.92
C GLN A 144 -19.22 -6.38 -5.46
N GLY A 145 -18.56 -7.36 -4.84
CA GLY A 145 -18.09 -7.26 -3.45
C GLY A 145 -16.73 -6.58 -3.34
N MET A 146 -16.32 -6.33 -2.10
CA MET A 146 -14.99 -5.80 -1.82
C MET A 146 -13.99 -6.96 -1.73
N ASP A 147 -13.21 -7.15 -2.78
CA ASP A 147 -12.17 -8.18 -2.88
C ASP A 147 -12.69 -9.61 -2.58
N THR A 148 -13.91 -9.94 -3.09
CA THR A 148 -14.61 -11.19 -2.79
C THR A 148 -14.58 -12.22 -3.91
N GLY A 149 -14.16 -11.82 -5.11
CA GLY A 149 -14.17 -12.68 -6.27
C GLY A 149 -13.18 -13.85 -6.22
N ASN A 150 -13.29 -14.76 -7.18
CA ASN A 150 -12.49 -15.98 -7.21
C ASN A 150 -10.99 -15.70 -7.30
N ILE A 151 -10.21 -16.49 -6.59
CA ILE A 151 -8.74 -16.47 -6.66
C ILE A 151 -8.29 -17.16 -7.94
N VAL A 152 -7.50 -16.46 -8.75
CA VAL A 152 -6.91 -16.97 -10.00
C VAL A 152 -5.50 -17.49 -9.75
N GLU A 153 -4.69 -16.71 -9.03
CA GLU A 153 -3.32 -17.06 -8.68
C GLU A 153 -2.91 -16.40 -7.36
N THR A 154 -2.07 -17.06 -6.59
CA THR A 154 -1.52 -16.52 -5.33
C THR A 154 -0.02 -16.76 -5.31
N VAL A 155 0.74 -15.73 -4.94
CA VAL A 155 2.20 -15.80 -4.74
C VAL A 155 2.52 -15.29 -3.35
N GLU A 156 3.24 -16.09 -2.56
CA GLU A 156 3.61 -15.79 -1.18
C GLU A 156 5.04 -15.26 -1.06
N MET A 157 5.28 -14.46 -0.01
CA MET A 157 6.62 -14.09 0.45
C MET A 157 6.66 -13.99 1.98
N ASP A 158 7.84 -14.24 2.55
CA ASP A 158 8.11 -13.92 3.95
C ASP A 158 8.35 -12.41 4.10
N ILE A 159 7.90 -11.83 5.23
CA ILE A 159 8.15 -10.43 5.59
C ILE A 159 9.42 -10.39 6.44
N PRO A 160 10.54 -9.82 5.96
CA PRO A 160 11.73 -9.62 6.78
C PRO A 160 11.45 -8.79 8.02
N LEU A 161 12.13 -9.10 9.14
CA LEU A 161 11.85 -8.53 10.46
C LEU A 161 11.80 -7.00 10.50
N HIS A 162 12.65 -6.33 9.75
CA HIS A 162 12.77 -4.86 9.75
C HIS A 162 12.14 -4.20 8.51
N MET A 163 11.42 -4.97 7.70
CA MET A 163 10.78 -4.45 6.49
C MET A 163 9.70 -3.44 6.84
N THR A 164 9.72 -2.31 6.13
CA THR A 164 8.71 -1.25 6.24
C THR A 164 7.60 -1.46 5.20
N ALA A 165 6.47 -0.78 5.40
CA ALA A 165 5.38 -0.83 4.41
C ALA A 165 5.78 -0.22 3.05
N GLY A 166 6.72 0.73 3.02
CA GLY A 166 7.27 1.26 1.76
C GLY A 166 8.07 0.20 0.99
N GLU A 167 8.98 -0.51 1.68
CA GLU A 167 9.77 -1.59 1.07
C GLU A 167 8.88 -2.76 0.65
N LEU A 168 7.87 -3.10 1.45
CA LEU A 168 6.90 -4.15 1.09
C LEU A 168 6.02 -3.76 -0.10
N PHE A 169 5.66 -2.47 -0.21
CA PHE A 169 4.92 -1.93 -1.36
C PHE A 169 5.68 -2.16 -2.67
N ASP A 170 6.97 -1.86 -2.69
CA ASP A 170 7.80 -2.08 -3.88
C ASP A 170 7.93 -3.57 -4.20
N ALA A 171 8.21 -4.41 -3.19
CA ALA A 171 8.35 -5.85 -3.38
C ALA A 171 7.06 -6.52 -3.89
N LEU A 172 5.89 -6.14 -3.34
CA LEU A 172 4.60 -6.67 -3.79
C LEU A 172 4.18 -6.13 -5.16
N GLY A 173 4.59 -4.91 -5.51
CA GLY A 173 4.39 -4.36 -6.86
C GLY A 173 5.09 -5.20 -7.93
N GLU A 174 6.37 -5.51 -7.71
CA GLU A 174 7.17 -6.35 -8.61
C GLU A 174 6.64 -7.80 -8.66
N MET A 175 6.26 -8.35 -7.51
CA MET A 175 5.66 -9.69 -7.43
C MET A 175 4.33 -9.75 -8.18
N GLY A 176 3.48 -8.73 -8.00
CA GLY A 176 2.19 -8.61 -8.68
C GLY A 176 2.32 -8.50 -10.19
N ALA A 177 3.35 -7.79 -10.67
CA ALA A 177 3.67 -7.70 -12.09
C ALA A 177 3.97 -9.08 -12.68
N LYS A 178 4.83 -9.87 -12.04
CA LYS A 178 5.19 -11.22 -12.49
C LYS A 178 3.98 -12.17 -12.47
N ALA A 179 3.19 -12.14 -11.40
CA ALA A 179 1.98 -12.94 -11.28
C ALA A 179 0.95 -12.57 -12.36
N LEU A 180 0.78 -11.28 -12.64
CA LEU A 180 -0.11 -10.81 -13.69
C LEU A 180 0.30 -11.35 -15.08
N ILE A 181 1.59 -11.29 -15.43
CA ILE A 181 2.07 -11.80 -16.71
C ILE A 181 1.85 -13.32 -16.80
N SER A 182 2.12 -14.08 -15.73
CA SER A 182 1.81 -15.52 -15.67
C SER A 182 0.33 -15.80 -15.97
N VAL A 183 -0.57 -14.98 -15.44
CA VAL A 183 -2.00 -15.12 -15.70
C VAL A 183 -2.36 -14.73 -17.12
N LEU A 184 -1.80 -13.66 -17.68
CA LEU A 184 -2.08 -13.20 -19.05
C LEU A 184 -1.59 -14.19 -20.12
N ASP A 185 -0.45 -14.85 -19.88
CA ASP A 185 0.11 -15.85 -20.81
C ASP A 185 -0.81 -17.07 -20.97
N ASP A 186 -1.64 -17.39 -19.97
CA ASP A 186 -2.53 -18.56 -19.96
C ASP A 186 -3.94 -18.21 -19.43
N LEU A 187 -4.44 -17.03 -19.81
CA LEU A 187 -5.65 -16.42 -19.23
C LEU A 187 -6.88 -17.33 -19.21
N PRO A 188 -7.30 -18.00 -20.30
CA PRO A 188 -8.51 -18.83 -20.30
C PRO A 188 -8.43 -20.00 -19.31
N GLU A 189 -7.27 -20.69 -19.26
CA GLU A 189 -7.07 -21.81 -18.34
C GLU A 189 -6.99 -21.37 -16.89
N LYS A 190 -6.27 -20.28 -16.61
CA LYS A 190 -6.16 -19.70 -15.27
C LYS A 190 -7.54 -19.28 -14.73
N LEU A 191 -8.36 -18.62 -15.55
CA LEU A 191 -9.71 -18.24 -15.16
C LEU A 191 -10.61 -19.46 -14.94
N ALA A 192 -10.50 -20.48 -15.79
CA ALA A 192 -11.30 -21.71 -15.66
C ALA A 192 -10.96 -22.51 -14.37
N ARG A 193 -9.71 -22.37 -13.87
CA ARG A 193 -9.24 -23.02 -12.63
C ARG A 193 -9.39 -22.15 -11.39
N SER A 194 -9.95 -20.94 -11.54
CA SER A 194 -10.13 -20.03 -10.39
C SER A 194 -11.00 -20.66 -9.30
N THR A 195 -10.68 -20.37 -8.05
CA THR A 195 -11.35 -20.97 -6.90
C THR A 195 -12.07 -19.92 -6.06
N PRO A 196 -13.29 -20.21 -5.55
CA PRO A 196 -14.00 -19.34 -4.64
C PRO A 196 -13.17 -19.11 -3.35
N GLN A 197 -13.30 -17.93 -2.79
CA GLN A 197 -12.70 -17.63 -1.49
C GLN A 197 -13.51 -18.25 -0.34
N ASP A 198 -12.81 -18.70 0.72
CA ASP A 198 -13.42 -19.08 1.99
C ASP A 198 -13.78 -17.81 2.79
N HIS A 199 -15.03 -17.40 2.73
CA HIS A 199 -15.49 -16.15 3.35
C HIS A 199 -15.42 -16.17 4.88
N GLU A 200 -15.40 -17.35 5.52
CA GLU A 200 -15.27 -17.45 6.98
C GLU A 200 -13.85 -17.07 7.46
N LYS A 201 -12.85 -17.18 6.59
CA LYS A 201 -11.46 -16.80 6.86
C LYS A 201 -11.14 -15.35 6.47
N ALA A 202 -12.11 -14.60 5.98
CA ALA A 202 -11.88 -13.25 5.52
C ALA A 202 -11.55 -12.30 6.69
N THR A 203 -10.51 -11.48 6.49
CA THR A 203 -10.21 -10.33 7.35
C THR A 203 -10.16 -9.05 6.51
N TYR A 204 -10.29 -7.89 7.17
CA TYR A 204 -10.41 -6.61 6.49
C TYR A 204 -9.27 -5.67 6.85
N ALA A 205 -8.67 -5.07 5.83
CA ALA A 205 -7.60 -4.08 5.91
C ALA A 205 -8.17 -2.68 5.69
N GLU A 206 -8.74 -2.10 6.73
CA GLU A 206 -9.25 -0.73 6.68
C GLU A 206 -8.14 0.27 6.38
N LYS A 207 -8.54 1.37 5.71
CA LYS A 207 -7.63 2.47 5.40
C LYS A 207 -6.92 2.99 6.65
N VAL A 208 -5.60 3.13 6.59
CA VAL A 208 -4.83 3.76 7.65
C VAL A 208 -4.99 5.28 7.63
N THR A 209 -5.18 5.89 8.81
CA THR A 209 -5.33 7.33 8.97
C THR A 209 -4.13 7.94 9.68
N LYS A 210 -4.01 9.26 9.65
CA LYS A 210 -2.92 9.96 10.36
C LYS A 210 -3.03 9.82 11.88
N GLU A 211 -4.24 9.77 12.39
CA GLU A 211 -4.55 9.65 13.82
C GLU A 211 -4.04 8.32 14.38
N MET A 212 -4.17 7.25 13.61
CA MET A 212 -3.63 5.93 13.97
C MET A 212 -2.12 5.92 14.14
N GLY A 213 -1.41 6.89 13.55
CA GLY A 213 0.03 7.04 13.68
C GLY A 213 0.48 7.69 14.99
N ARG A 214 -0.44 8.10 15.89
CA ARG A 214 -0.05 8.58 17.23
C ARG A 214 0.49 7.40 18.04
N ILE A 215 1.73 7.54 18.52
CA ILE A 215 2.35 6.52 19.35
C ILE A 215 1.77 6.59 20.75
N ASP A 216 1.25 5.46 21.22
CA ASP A 216 0.80 5.22 22.59
C ASP A 216 1.90 4.40 23.30
N TRP A 217 2.78 5.06 24.03
CA TRP A 217 3.91 4.43 24.69
C TRP A 217 3.53 3.38 25.73
N THR A 218 2.25 3.31 26.16
CA THR A 218 1.74 2.28 27.06
C THR A 218 1.64 0.90 26.41
N LYS A 219 1.73 0.82 25.09
CA LYS A 219 1.80 -0.45 24.33
C LYS A 219 3.18 -1.09 24.46
N ASP A 220 3.27 -2.37 24.12
CA ASP A 220 4.57 -3.06 24.11
C ASP A 220 5.45 -2.61 22.93
N ALA A 221 6.77 -2.75 23.10
CA ALA A 221 7.76 -2.29 22.13
C ALA A 221 7.60 -2.96 20.75
N LYS A 222 7.21 -4.24 20.69
CA LYS A 222 7.03 -4.96 19.42
C LYS A 222 5.82 -4.43 18.65
N THR A 223 4.72 -4.14 19.34
CA THR A 223 3.53 -3.52 18.74
C THR A 223 3.86 -2.13 18.18
N LEU A 224 4.64 -1.33 18.92
CA LEU A 224 5.03 0.01 18.46
C LEU A 224 6.04 -0.03 17.30
N ASP A 225 6.98 -0.97 17.31
CA ASP A 225 7.88 -1.21 16.18
C ASP A 225 7.09 -1.57 14.90
N ALA A 226 6.16 -2.51 15.01
CA ALA A 226 5.30 -2.90 13.91
C ALA A 226 4.46 -1.73 13.39
N LEU A 227 3.92 -0.90 14.29
CA LEU A 227 3.20 0.33 13.90
C LEU A 227 4.11 1.30 13.15
N ILE A 228 5.32 1.57 13.66
CA ILE A 228 6.27 2.49 13.03
C ILE A 228 6.63 2.00 11.63
N ARG A 229 6.97 0.72 11.46
CA ARG A 229 7.29 0.13 10.16
C ARG A 229 6.10 0.10 9.21
N GLY A 230 4.93 -0.30 9.70
CA GLY A 230 3.70 -0.41 8.89
C GLY A 230 3.13 0.94 8.46
N MET A 231 3.44 2.02 9.17
CA MET A 231 3.03 3.38 8.82
C MET A 231 4.06 4.14 7.97
N TYR A 232 5.28 3.63 7.84
CA TYR A 232 6.35 4.29 7.07
C TYR A 232 6.32 3.91 5.59
N PRO A 233 6.47 4.85 4.64
CA PRO A 233 6.73 6.29 4.84
C PRO A 233 5.48 7.14 5.09
N ASN A 234 4.31 6.64 4.79
CA ASN A 234 3.03 7.37 4.85
C ASN A 234 1.92 6.50 5.46
N PRO A 235 1.11 7.09 6.35
CA PRO A 235 1.09 8.48 6.83
C PRO A 235 2.22 8.82 7.83
N GLY A 236 2.96 7.84 8.32
CA GLY A 236 4.00 7.94 9.33
C GLY A 236 3.45 7.96 10.76
N THR A 237 4.34 7.74 11.73
CA THR A 237 4.01 7.81 13.16
C THR A 237 4.51 9.08 13.80
N TYR A 238 3.92 9.47 14.93
CA TYR A 238 4.30 10.66 15.66
C TYR A 238 3.97 10.55 17.15
N THR A 239 4.66 11.34 17.92
CA THR A 239 4.49 11.58 19.35
C THR A 239 4.70 13.06 19.64
N PHE A 240 4.74 13.46 20.92
CA PHE A 240 5.05 14.83 21.30
C PHE A 240 6.20 14.85 22.32
N PHE A 241 7.07 15.82 22.18
CA PHE A 241 8.16 16.08 23.10
C PHE A 241 8.13 17.56 23.51
N ARG A 242 7.96 17.82 24.81
CA ARG A 242 7.79 19.17 25.34
C ARG A 242 6.71 19.97 24.59
N GLY A 243 5.55 19.33 24.31
CA GLY A 243 4.41 19.90 23.58
C GLY A 243 4.60 20.11 22.08
N LYS A 244 5.74 19.73 21.50
CA LYS A 244 6.00 19.81 20.05
C LYS A 244 5.93 18.44 19.40
N ARG A 245 5.28 18.39 18.23
CA ARG A 245 5.14 17.14 17.47
C ARG A 245 6.50 16.66 16.95
N VAL A 246 6.76 15.37 17.15
CA VAL A 246 7.95 14.67 16.62
C VAL A 246 7.48 13.45 15.86
N LYS A 247 7.80 13.34 14.57
CA LYS A 247 7.58 12.12 13.81
C LYS A 247 8.70 11.12 14.12
N ILE A 248 8.33 9.86 14.28
CA ILE A 248 9.27 8.75 14.39
C ILE A 248 9.30 8.00 13.07
N HIS A 249 10.47 7.90 12.46
CA HIS A 249 10.64 7.27 11.15
C HIS A 249 11.22 5.87 11.21
N ARG A 250 12.12 5.63 12.19
CA ARG A 250 12.75 4.31 12.37
C ARG A 250 13.05 4.07 13.83
N ALA A 251 12.70 2.89 14.28
CA ALA A 251 12.98 2.39 15.62
C ALA A 251 13.26 0.89 15.55
N GLU A 252 13.82 0.35 16.60
CA GLU A 252 14.07 -1.08 16.80
C GLU A 252 13.75 -1.45 18.24
N VAL A 253 13.27 -2.67 18.46
CA VAL A 253 13.05 -3.19 19.82
C VAL A 253 14.41 -3.35 20.51
N SER A 254 14.58 -2.71 21.66
CA SER A 254 15.79 -2.86 22.48
C SER A 254 15.75 -4.17 23.26
N ASP A 255 16.93 -4.75 23.45
CA ASP A 255 17.10 -5.85 24.38
C ASP A 255 16.88 -5.39 25.83
N GLY A 256 16.14 -6.17 26.61
CA GLY A 256 15.91 -5.94 28.03
C GLY A 256 14.54 -5.37 28.37
N GLU A 257 14.16 -5.52 29.63
CA GLU A 257 12.94 -4.95 30.21
C GLU A 257 13.24 -3.60 30.84
N SER A 258 12.41 -2.59 30.59
CA SER A 258 12.44 -1.33 31.30
C SER A 258 11.44 -1.36 32.46
N LYS A 259 11.87 -0.83 33.62
CA LYS A 259 10.99 -0.60 34.79
C LYS A 259 10.46 0.83 34.84
N GLU A 260 10.95 1.68 33.94
CA GLU A 260 10.55 3.08 33.88
C GLU A 260 9.14 3.23 33.31
N ALA A 261 8.47 4.32 33.64
CA ALA A 261 7.16 4.63 33.12
C ALA A 261 7.19 4.77 31.57
N PRO A 262 6.13 4.33 30.87
CA PRO A 262 6.05 4.45 29.41
C PRO A 262 6.27 5.90 28.94
N GLY A 263 7.02 6.05 27.84
CA GLY A 263 7.41 7.36 27.30
C GLY A 263 8.69 7.95 27.91
N THR A 264 9.23 7.37 29.00
CA THR A 264 10.46 7.85 29.64
C THR A 264 11.68 7.52 28.80
N ILE A 265 12.55 8.50 28.60
CA ILE A 265 13.85 8.32 27.94
C ILE A 265 14.82 7.66 28.91
N ILE A 266 15.26 6.46 28.59
CA ILE A 266 16.11 5.63 29.44
C ILE A 266 17.59 5.65 29.00
N SER A 267 17.87 6.05 27.76
CA SER A 267 19.24 6.25 27.27
C SER A 267 19.28 7.35 26.22
N THR A 268 20.38 8.15 26.27
CA THR A 268 20.72 9.16 25.26
C THR A 268 22.16 9.02 24.78
N LYS A 269 22.89 8.02 25.28
CA LYS A 269 24.26 7.71 24.88
C LYS A 269 24.19 6.76 23.69
N ASP A 270 24.79 7.10 22.58
CA ASP A 270 24.81 6.33 21.33
C ASP A 270 23.44 6.11 20.65
N SER A 271 22.33 6.25 21.38
CA SER A 271 20.95 6.07 20.85
C SER A 271 19.92 6.74 21.74
N LEU A 272 18.75 7.05 21.17
CA LEU A 272 17.59 7.53 21.92
C LEU A 272 16.68 6.34 22.25
N THR A 273 16.75 5.84 23.48
CA THR A 273 15.95 4.69 23.91
C THR A 273 14.83 5.13 24.84
N ILE A 274 13.62 4.65 24.58
CA ILE A 274 12.38 5.06 25.24
C ILE A 274 11.70 3.84 25.83
N ALA A 275 11.30 3.92 27.09
CA ALA A 275 10.51 2.90 27.77
C ALA A 275 9.12 2.78 27.16
N CYS A 276 8.66 1.55 26.98
CA CYS A 276 7.33 1.20 26.53
C CYS A 276 6.54 0.51 27.64
N GLY A 277 5.26 0.23 27.44
CA GLY A 277 4.48 -0.54 28.42
C GLY A 277 5.08 -1.91 28.77
N ARG A 278 5.79 -2.51 27.81
CA ARG A 278 6.69 -3.64 28.01
C ARG A 278 7.87 -3.51 27.04
N GLY A 279 9.09 -3.63 27.57
CA GLY A 279 10.32 -3.45 26.80
C GLY A 279 10.62 -1.97 26.49
N ALA A 280 11.46 -1.73 25.52
CA ALA A 280 11.86 -0.40 25.10
C ALA A 280 12.10 -0.34 23.59
N LEU A 281 12.04 0.87 23.03
CA LEU A 281 12.38 1.16 21.64
C LEU A 281 13.61 2.04 21.55
N THR A 282 14.56 1.67 20.70
CA THR A 282 15.67 2.50 20.29
C THR A 282 15.31 3.22 19.00
N ILE A 283 15.22 4.54 19.07
CA ILE A 283 14.91 5.40 17.92
C ILE A 283 16.21 5.73 17.20
N SER A 284 16.26 5.48 15.90
CA SER A 284 17.42 5.82 15.06
C SER A 284 17.17 7.04 14.18
N SER A 285 15.91 7.31 13.80
CA SER A 285 15.56 8.42 12.91
C SER A 285 14.21 9.02 13.24
N LEU A 286 14.18 10.35 13.31
CA LEU A 286 12.98 11.11 13.67
C LEU A 286 12.95 12.47 12.95
N GLN A 287 11.85 13.21 13.13
CA GLN A 287 11.67 14.54 12.53
C GLN A 287 10.84 15.44 13.44
N PRO A 288 11.44 16.42 14.11
CA PRO A 288 10.69 17.45 14.83
C PRO A 288 9.86 18.31 13.87
N GLU A 289 8.80 18.89 14.41
CA GLU A 289 7.94 19.79 13.67
C GLU A 289 8.74 20.95 13.04
N ASN A 290 8.44 21.26 11.77
CA ASN A 290 9.12 22.29 10.96
C ASN A 290 10.63 22.05 10.69
N HIS A 291 11.15 20.86 10.98
CA HIS A 291 12.52 20.48 10.70
C HIS A 291 12.61 19.38 9.65
N LYS A 292 13.81 19.13 9.14
CA LYS A 292 14.09 17.98 8.27
C LYS A 292 14.24 16.70 9.13
N LYS A 293 14.10 15.56 8.50
CA LYS A 293 14.45 14.25 9.07
C LYS A 293 15.92 14.29 9.55
N MET A 294 16.19 13.75 10.74
CA MET A 294 17.52 13.74 11.35
C MET A 294 17.77 12.43 12.10
N ALA A 295 19.03 12.15 12.42
CA ALA A 295 19.41 11.07 13.30
C ALA A 295 18.99 11.38 14.75
N ALA A 296 18.75 10.33 15.54
CA ALA A 296 18.35 10.51 16.94
C ALA A 296 19.44 11.22 17.78
N GLY A 297 20.74 10.99 17.49
CA GLY A 297 21.84 11.70 18.15
C GLY A 297 21.83 13.22 17.92
N ASP A 298 21.49 13.65 16.70
CA ASP A 298 21.36 15.09 16.38
C ASP A 298 20.20 15.72 17.16
N PHE A 299 19.10 14.99 17.30
CA PHE A 299 17.96 15.42 18.11
C PHE A 299 18.34 15.53 19.59
N VAL A 300 19.02 14.51 20.15
CA VAL A 300 19.48 14.52 21.53
C VAL A 300 20.33 15.75 21.80
N ASN A 301 21.32 16.03 20.97
CA ASN A 301 22.21 17.17 21.12
C ASN A 301 21.50 18.51 20.91
N GLY A 302 20.74 18.64 19.82
CA GLY A 302 20.10 19.91 19.45
C GLY A 302 18.98 20.33 20.41
N TYR A 303 18.29 19.37 21.01
CA TYR A 303 17.19 19.62 21.97
C TYR A 303 17.64 19.44 23.44
N GLN A 304 18.92 19.14 23.67
CA GLN A 304 19.48 18.89 25.02
C GLN A 304 18.65 17.87 25.81
N VAL A 305 18.33 16.74 25.12
CA VAL A 305 17.54 15.67 25.70
C VAL A 305 18.33 14.95 26.80
N LYS A 306 17.65 14.65 27.90
CA LYS A 306 18.26 13.98 29.05
C LYS A 306 17.55 12.69 29.37
N VAL A 307 18.26 11.78 30.02
CA VAL A 307 17.63 10.62 30.67
C VAL A 307 16.58 11.13 31.66
N ASN A 308 15.46 10.47 31.77
CA ASN A 308 14.24 10.85 32.52
C ASN A 308 13.40 11.98 31.89
N ASP A 309 13.78 12.60 30.78
CA ASP A 309 12.82 13.35 29.97
C ASP A 309 11.75 12.40 29.44
N THR A 310 10.57 12.92 29.09
CA THR A 310 9.44 12.10 28.64
C THR A 310 8.88 12.55 27.29
N PHE A 311 8.48 11.58 26.49
CA PHE A 311 7.53 11.80 25.40
C PHE A 311 6.10 11.65 25.95
N ASP A 312 5.16 12.42 25.39
CA ASP A 312 3.76 12.36 25.82
C ASP A 312 3.14 10.99 25.42
N CYS A 313 2.43 10.37 26.36
CA CYS A 313 1.67 9.13 26.17
C CYS A 313 0.34 9.39 25.47
#